data_a3b44b1ad8fd45c9e607d2e96cefb2e6
#
_entry.id   a3b44b1ad8fd45c9e607d2e96cefb2e6
#
_cell.length_a   1.000
_cell.length_b   1.000
_cell.length_c   1.000
_cell.angle_alpha   90.00
_cell.angle_beta   90.00
_cell.angle_gamma   90.00
#
_symmetry.space_group_name_H-M   'P 1'
#
loop_
_entity.id
_entity.type
_entity.pdbx_description
1 polymer ?
#
loop_
_entity_poly.entity_id
_entity_poly.type
_entity_poly.pdbx_seq_one_letter_code
_entity_poly.pdbx_strand_id
1 'polypeptide(L)'
;AHDYTYLVIKDEIRSKGNVELKTPAEIVSFEATGTSIIKGDLVIGSDSDDAEKIKDISALGMLKEIEGNIIIRNSYTGGTLTGLDNITKIGGLSIGSEENSAANETLEMVSMTKLNEVTGNIHVYNNGVKFVQFDLLKAIEGDFVISSSTLATLQIPELINVGGALNIFGMGKGAISTLVFPKVQT
;
A
#
# COMPACT_ATOMS: atom_id res chain seq x y z
N ALA A 1 -6.11 -48.37 10.60
CA ALA A 1 -6.07 -47.01 11.14
C ALA A 1 -6.44 -46.05 10.02
N HIS A 2 -7.58 -45.38 10.15
CA HIS A 2 -7.99 -44.34 9.17
C HIS A 2 -7.37 -43.03 9.63
N ASP A 3 -6.47 -42.53 8.82
CA ASP A 3 -5.83 -41.24 9.06
C ASP A 3 -6.77 -40.15 8.51
N TYR A 4 -7.49 -39.49 9.42
CA TYR A 4 -8.34 -38.38 9.07
C TYR A 4 -7.50 -37.12 9.08
N THR A 5 -7.05 -36.69 7.91
CA THR A 5 -6.45 -35.35 7.74
C THR A 5 -7.57 -34.33 7.85
N TYR A 6 -7.69 -33.65 8.98
CA TYR A 6 -8.60 -32.53 9.14
C TYR A 6 -8.02 -31.32 8.40
N LEU A 7 -8.62 -30.95 7.27
CA LEU A 7 -8.39 -29.66 6.65
C LEU A 7 -9.11 -28.60 7.50
N VAL A 8 -8.39 -27.93 8.37
CA VAL A 8 -8.91 -26.76 9.08
C VAL A 8 -8.95 -25.62 8.08
N ILE A 9 -10.10 -25.39 7.45
CA ILE A 9 -10.37 -24.16 6.72
C ILE A 9 -10.51 -23.09 7.80
N LYS A 10 -9.45 -22.30 8.00
CA LYS A 10 -9.51 -21.14 8.87
C LYS A 10 -10.43 -20.14 8.17
N ASP A 11 -11.62 -19.93 8.70
CA ASP A 11 -12.55 -18.93 8.19
C ASP A 11 -11.83 -17.58 8.15
N GLU A 12 -11.93 -16.87 7.02
CA GLU A 12 -11.36 -15.54 6.88
C GLU A 12 -12.12 -14.59 7.80
N ILE A 13 -11.39 -13.94 8.71
CA ILE A 13 -11.97 -12.94 9.61
C ILE A 13 -12.05 -11.61 8.86
N ARG A 14 -13.25 -11.05 8.83
CA ARG A 14 -13.55 -9.79 8.14
C ARG A 14 -13.88 -8.69 9.13
N SER A 15 -13.39 -7.47 8.90
CA SER A 15 -13.86 -6.31 9.65
C SER A 15 -15.31 -5.96 9.28
N LYS A 16 -15.99 -5.19 10.14
CA LYS A 16 -17.36 -4.70 9.86
C LYS A 16 -17.40 -3.43 9.00
N GLY A 17 -16.26 -2.74 8.86
CA GLY A 17 -16.13 -1.48 8.15
C GLY A 17 -14.69 -1.00 8.18
N ASN A 18 -14.49 0.31 8.20
CA ASN A 18 -13.17 0.93 8.24
C ASN A 18 -12.38 0.51 9.49
N VAL A 19 -11.07 0.47 9.34
CA VAL A 19 -10.10 0.23 10.41
C VAL A 19 -9.15 1.40 10.45
N GLU A 20 -9.05 2.07 11.61
CA GLU A 20 -8.12 3.17 11.85
C GLU A 20 -7.10 2.75 12.91
N LEU A 21 -5.83 2.78 12.56
CA LEU A 21 -4.71 2.40 13.40
C LEU A 21 -3.79 3.62 13.56
N LYS A 22 -4.00 4.38 14.64
CA LYS A 22 -3.35 5.69 14.87
C LYS A 22 -2.12 5.61 15.77
N THR A 23 -1.94 4.47 16.46
CA THR A 23 -0.85 4.25 17.39
C THR A 23 -0.21 2.86 17.19
N PRO A 24 1.06 2.66 17.62
CA PRO A 24 1.68 1.33 17.63
C PRO A 24 0.89 0.30 18.45
N ALA A 25 0.28 0.72 19.56
CA ALA A 25 -0.53 -0.18 20.39
C ALA A 25 -1.79 -0.68 19.67
N GLU A 26 -2.42 0.15 18.84
CA GLU A 26 -3.56 -0.25 18.01
C GLU A 26 -3.17 -1.24 16.91
N ILE A 27 -1.97 -1.12 16.33
CA ILE A 27 -1.42 -2.10 15.37
C ILE A 27 -1.34 -3.49 16.02
N VAL A 28 -0.73 -3.57 17.22
CA VAL A 28 -0.60 -4.83 17.97
C VAL A 28 -1.97 -5.39 18.36
N SER A 29 -2.87 -4.52 18.82
CA SER A 29 -4.24 -4.95 19.19
C SER A 29 -5.01 -5.47 17.98
N PHE A 30 -4.83 -4.86 16.82
CA PHE A 30 -5.47 -5.30 15.58
C PHE A 30 -4.92 -6.66 15.10
N GLU A 31 -3.61 -6.90 15.20
CA GLU A 31 -3.01 -8.20 14.89
C GLU A 31 -3.70 -9.33 15.67
N ALA A 32 -3.97 -9.12 16.96
CA ALA A 32 -4.61 -10.11 17.82
C ALA A 32 -6.03 -10.49 17.38
N THR A 33 -6.69 -9.67 16.55
CA THR A 33 -8.01 -10.00 16.00
C THR A 33 -7.95 -11.09 14.94
N GLY A 34 -6.80 -11.29 14.30
CA GLY A 34 -6.64 -12.21 13.17
C GLY A 34 -7.40 -11.78 11.91
N THR A 35 -7.87 -10.54 11.83
CA THR A 35 -8.61 -10.00 10.68
C THR A 35 -7.75 -10.04 9.43
N SER A 36 -8.21 -10.71 8.38
CA SER A 36 -7.50 -10.86 7.12
C SER A 36 -8.10 -10.05 5.97
N ILE A 37 -9.36 -9.63 6.10
CA ILE A 37 -10.07 -8.80 5.10
C ILE A 37 -10.70 -7.60 5.78
N ILE A 38 -10.42 -6.41 5.28
CA ILE A 38 -11.05 -5.16 5.73
C ILE A 38 -12.14 -4.76 4.74
N LYS A 39 -13.39 -4.64 5.22
CA LYS A 39 -14.57 -4.30 4.43
C LYS A 39 -14.64 -2.83 3.99
N GLY A 40 -13.87 -1.97 4.61
CA GLY A 40 -13.80 -0.55 4.32
C GLY A 40 -12.35 -0.09 4.14
N ASP A 41 -12.06 1.14 4.52
CA ASP A 41 -10.72 1.70 4.45
C ASP A 41 -9.82 1.19 5.59
N LEU A 42 -8.53 1.08 5.31
CA LEU A 42 -7.46 0.94 6.29
C LEU A 42 -6.70 2.25 6.39
N VAL A 43 -6.83 2.94 7.51
CA VAL A 43 -6.09 4.17 7.80
C VAL A 43 -4.95 3.87 8.76
N ILE A 44 -3.72 4.19 8.37
CA ILE A 44 -2.52 4.02 9.18
C ILE A 44 -1.95 5.39 9.50
N GLY A 45 -1.89 5.71 10.81
CA GLY A 45 -1.42 7.00 11.30
C GLY A 45 -2.49 8.07 11.41
N SER A 46 -2.03 9.27 11.66
CA SER A 46 -2.84 10.49 11.83
C SER A 46 -2.10 11.68 11.25
N ASP A 47 -2.81 12.71 10.84
CA ASP A 47 -2.25 13.98 10.37
C ASP A 47 -2.13 15.03 11.48
N SER A 48 -2.51 14.68 12.73
CA SER A 48 -2.32 15.55 13.88
C SER A 48 -0.83 15.69 14.21
N ASP A 49 -0.39 16.92 14.53
CA ASP A 49 0.99 17.20 14.93
C ASP A 49 1.40 16.47 16.22
N ASP A 50 0.44 16.25 17.12
CA ASP A 50 0.64 15.56 18.40
C ASP A 50 0.54 14.02 18.27
N ALA A 51 0.31 13.49 17.07
CA ALA A 51 0.11 12.07 16.86
C ALA A 51 1.36 11.24 17.20
N GLU A 52 1.13 10.12 17.87
CA GLU A 52 2.17 9.13 18.13
C GLU A 52 2.73 8.60 16.81
N LYS A 53 4.06 8.45 16.72
CA LYS A 53 4.71 7.99 15.48
C LYS A 53 4.66 6.47 15.39
N ILE A 54 4.16 5.98 14.25
CA ILE A 54 4.15 4.57 13.90
C ILE A 54 5.35 4.30 12.98
N LYS A 55 6.26 3.41 13.40
CA LYS A 55 7.48 3.07 12.64
C LYS A 55 7.42 1.70 12.00
N ASP A 56 6.59 0.82 12.52
CA ASP A 56 6.51 -0.59 12.13
C ASP A 56 5.06 -1.02 12.01
N ILE A 57 4.72 -1.62 10.89
CA ILE A 57 3.41 -2.22 10.59
C ILE A 57 3.54 -3.69 10.18
N SER A 58 4.66 -4.34 10.45
CA SER A 58 4.90 -5.75 10.11
C SER A 58 3.87 -6.71 10.71
N ALA A 59 3.28 -6.34 11.85
CA ALA A 59 2.19 -7.06 12.49
C ALA A 59 0.90 -7.17 11.61
N LEU A 60 0.77 -6.35 10.56
CA LEU A 60 -0.35 -6.42 9.62
C LEU A 60 -0.20 -7.52 8.53
N GLY A 61 0.85 -8.34 8.62
CA GLY A 61 1.15 -9.39 7.63
C GLY A 61 0.06 -10.46 7.43
N MET A 62 -0.97 -10.53 8.29
CA MET A 62 -2.14 -11.39 8.10
C MET A 62 -3.14 -10.85 7.08
N LEU A 63 -3.08 -9.56 6.72
CA LEU A 63 -4.01 -8.95 5.77
C LEU A 63 -3.84 -9.51 4.36
N LYS A 64 -4.96 -9.77 3.69
CA LYS A 64 -5.04 -10.32 2.32
C LYS A 64 -5.80 -9.42 1.36
N GLU A 65 -6.81 -8.70 1.85
CA GLU A 65 -7.67 -7.85 1.03
C GLU A 65 -8.17 -6.63 1.82
N ILE A 66 -8.20 -5.47 1.16
CA ILE A 66 -8.83 -4.24 1.65
C ILE A 66 -9.84 -3.80 0.60
N GLU A 67 -11.14 -3.92 0.91
CA GLU A 67 -12.20 -3.55 -0.06
C GLU A 67 -12.24 -2.04 -0.33
N GLY A 68 -11.84 -1.21 0.64
CA GLY A 68 -11.65 0.23 0.50
C GLY A 68 -10.21 0.63 0.20
N ASN A 69 -9.83 1.82 0.63
CA ASN A 69 -8.52 2.38 0.39
C ASN A 69 -7.55 2.08 1.55
N ILE A 70 -6.28 1.92 1.23
CA ILE A 70 -5.19 2.04 2.20
C ILE A 70 -4.77 3.52 2.21
N ILE A 71 -4.83 4.15 3.38
CA ILE A 71 -4.52 5.56 3.57
C ILE A 71 -3.38 5.69 4.59
N ILE A 72 -2.22 6.16 4.14
CA ILE A 72 -1.05 6.38 4.98
C ILE A 72 -0.97 7.86 5.35
N ARG A 73 -1.05 8.13 6.66
CA ARG A 73 -1.04 9.48 7.23
C ARG A 73 0.34 9.89 7.75
N ASN A 74 0.51 11.17 8.05
CA ASN A 74 1.80 11.81 8.39
C ASN A 74 2.51 11.22 9.61
N SER A 75 1.78 10.65 10.58
CA SER A 75 2.42 10.05 11.76
C SER A 75 3.03 8.66 11.49
N TYR A 76 2.79 8.07 10.31
CA TYR A 76 3.53 6.89 9.88
C TYR A 76 4.94 7.32 9.45
N THR A 77 5.97 6.85 10.13
CA THR A 77 7.38 7.20 9.89
C THR A 77 8.25 5.98 9.57
N GLY A 78 7.64 4.88 9.16
CA GLY A 78 8.35 3.71 8.63
C GLY A 78 8.96 3.99 7.25
N GLY A 79 10.07 3.33 6.95
CA GLY A 79 10.75 3.48 5.65
C GLY A 79 10.13 2.65 4.52
N THR A 80 9.29 1.68 4.85
CA THR A 80 8.68 0.73 3.90
C THR A 80 7.23 0.45 4.30
N LEU A 81 6.48 -0.23 3.44
CA LEU A 81 5.15 -0.76 3.75
C LEU A 81 5.18 -2.25 4.13
N THR A 82 6.30 -2.75 4.67
CA THR A 82 6.42 -4.14 5.14
C THR A 82 5.33 -4.46 6.17
N GLY A 83 4.59 -5.53 5.92
CA GLY A 83 3.35 -5.88 6.63
C GLY A 83 2.12 -5.83 5.71
N LEU A 84 2.19 -5.15 4.57
CA LEU A 84 1.15 -5.13 3.55
C LEU A 84 1.47 -6.06 2.35
N ASP A 85 2.56 -6.80 2.42
CA ASP A 85 3.08 -7.63 1.30
C ASP A 85 2.19 -8.82 0.93
N ASN A 86 1.31 -9.26 1.84
CA ASN A 86 0.40 -10.39 1.59
C ASN A 86 -0.94 -9.97 0.98
N ILE A 87 -1.16 -8.67 0.84
CA ILE A 87 -2.38 -8.14 0.24
C ILE A 87 -2.35 -8.36 -1.27
N THR A 88 -3.43 -8.92 -1.81
CA THR A 88 -3.56 -9.23 -3.25
C THR A 88 -4.50 -8.29 -3.98
N LYS A 89 -5.44 -7.65 -3.25
CA LYS A 89 -6.43 -6.74 -3.81
C LYS A 89 -6.73 -5.60 -2.86
N ILE A 90 -6.86 -4.39 -3.42
CA ILE A 90 -7.27 -3.19 -2.68
C ILE A 90 -8.26 -2.35 -3.49
N GLY A 91 -9.07 -1.54 -2.80
CA GLY A 91 -9.83 -0.48 -3.42
C GLY A 91 -8.92 0.61 -3.98
N GLY A 92 -8.01 1.13 -3.18
CA GLY A 92 -7.03 2.11 -3.61
C GLY A 92 -5.89 2.29 -2.61
N LEU A 93 -4.89 3.10 -2.99
CA LEU A 93 -3.76 3.48 -2.14
C LEU A 93 -3.60 5.00 -2.18
N SER A 94 -3.55 5.62 -0.99
CA SER A 94 -3.34 7.06 -0.85
C SER A 94 -2.21 7.33 0.15
N ILE A 95 -1.15 7.97 -0.29
CA ILE A 95 0.00 8.38 0.52
C ILE A 95 0.25 9.87 0.27
N GLY A 96 0.09 10.68 1.33
CA GLY A 96 0.21 12.13 1.21
C GLY A 96 -0.90 12.77 0.36
N SER A 97 -0.67 14.02 -0.04
CA SER A 97 -1.54 14.76 -0.94
C SER A 97 -0.71 15.70 -1.84
N GLU A 98 -1.30 16.17 -2.92
CA GLU A 98 -0.66 17.12 -3.82
C GLU A 98 -0.21 18.41 -3.09
N GLU A 99 -1.02 18.84 -2.10
CA GLU A 99 -0.73 20.03 -1.30
C GLU A 99 0.33 19.77 -0.21
N ASN A 100 0.56 18.53 0.18
CA ASN A 100 1.46 18.14 1.28
C ASN A 100 2.32 16.91 0.94
N SER A 101 3.08 17.00 -0.14
CA SER A 101 3.99 15.93 -0.58
C SER A 101 5.27 15.82 0.27
N ALA A 102 5.57 16.85 1.07
CA ALA A 102 6.71 16.87 1.98
C ALA A 102 6.41 16.20 3.34
N ALA A 103 5.16 15.87 3.62
CA ALA A 103 4.82 15.16 4.84
C ALA A 103 5.34 13.71 4.77
N ASN A 104 5.93 13.26 5.88
CA ASN A 104 6.41 11.88 6.04
C ASN A 104 7.46 11.44 4.99
N GLU A 105 8.51 12.23 4.82
CA GLU A 105 9.63 11.92 3.88
C GLU A 105 10.49 10.71 4.31
N THR A 106 10.17 10.05 5.45
CA THR A 106 10.86 8.84 5.90
C THR A 106 10.47 7.60 5.09
N LEU A 107 9.30 7.59 4.45
CA LEU A 107 8.88 6.49 3.60
C LEU A 107 9.71 6.52 2.30
N GLU A 108 10.59 5.53 2.13
CA GLU A 108 11.47 5.44 0.96
C GLU A 108 11.00 4.43 -0.09
N MET A 109 10.25 3.40 0.33
CA MET A 109 9.80 2.33 -0.56
C MET A 109 8.30 2.08 -0.43
N VAL A 110 7.62 2.16 -1.55
CA VAL A 110 6.23 1.71 -1.72
C VAL A 110 6.25 0.41 -2.50
N SER A 111 6.11 -0.70 -1.80
CA SER A 111 6.11 -2.04 -2.39
C SER A 111 5.04 -2.91 -1.75
N MET A 112 4.29 -3.62 -2.60
CA MET A 112 3.32 -4.64 -2.20
C MET A 112 3.44 -5.80 -3.18
N THR A 113 4.28 -6.78 -2.85
CA THR A 113 4.79 -7.79 -3.80
C THR A 113 3.72 -8.74 -4.34
N LYS A 114 2.61 -8.91 -3.62
CA LYS A 114 1.50 -9.78 -4.05
C LYS A 114 0.29 -9.04 -4.61
N LEU A 115 0.31 -7.71 -4.56
CA LEU A 115 -0.80 -6.90 -5.09
C LEU A 115 -0.95 -7.13 -6.59
N ASN A 116 -2.15 -7.55 -7.03
CA ASN A 116 -2.43 -7.81 -8.44
C ASN A 116 -3.60 -7.02 -9.00
N GLU A 117 -4.46 -6.46 -8.15
CA GLU A 117 -5.65 -5.70 -8.57
C GLU A 117 -5.90 -4.49 -7.66
N VAL A 118 -6.18 -3.35 -8.29
CA VAL A 118 -6.62 -2.11 -7.65
C VAL A 118 -7.88 -1.62 -8.36
N THR A 119 -9.01 -1.57 -7.64
CA THR A 119 -10.32 -1.20 -8.21
C THR A 119 -10.59 0.31 -8.20
N GLY A 120 -9.70 1.10 -7.64
CA GLY A 120 -9.75 2.56 -7.63
C GLY A 120 -8.40 3.14 -8.01
N ASN A 121 -7.93 4.13 -7.24
CA ASN A 121 -6.75 4.90 -7.57
C ASN A 121 -5.51 4.47 -6.78
N ILE A 122 -4.33 4.64 -7.35
CA ILE A 122 -3.06 4.72 -6.62
C ILE A 122 -2.55 6.15 -6.71
N HIS A 123 -2.51 6.84 -5.58
CA HIS A 123 -1.98 8.19 -5.44
C HIS A 123 -0.84 8.20 -4.42
N VAL A 124 0.36 8.50 -4.86
CA VAL A 124 1.55 8.64 -4.01
C VAL A 124 2.12 10.03 -4.21
N TYR A 125 1.91 10.90 -3.24
CA TYR A 125 2.48 12.23 -3.15
C TYR A 125 3.44 12.27 -1.97
N ASN A 126 4.70 11.89 -2.19
CA ASN A 126 5.67 11.81 -1.10
C ASN A 126 7.11 11.96 -1.63
N ASN A 127 7.77 13.04 -1.22
CA ASN A 127 9.12 13.36 -1.68
C ASN A 127 10.22 12.43 -1.12
N GLY A 128 9.94 11.62 -0.11
CA GLY A 128 10.86 10.60 0.40
C GLY A 128 10.91 9.33 -0.44
N VAL A 129 9.85 9.04 -1.22
CA VAL A 129 9.72 7.79 -1.96
C VAL A 129 10.72 7.72 -3.11
N LYS A 130 11.66 6.77 -3.01
CA LYS A 130 12.69 6.48 -4.00
C LYS A 130 12.34 5.29 -4.89
N PHE A 131 11.58 4.33 -4.33
CA PHE A 131 11.28 3.06 -4.99
C PHE A 131 9.78 2.79 -4.95
N VAL A 132 9.19 2.51 -6.12
CA VAL A 132 7.82 2.01 -6.25
C VAL A 132 7.88 0.69 -7.00
N GLN A 133 7.36 -0.38 -6.38
CA GLN A 133 7.45 -1.72 -6.92
C GLN A 133 6.19 -2.54 -6.66
N PHE A 134 5.52 -2.95 -7.74
CA PHE A 134 4.34 -3.83 -7.71
C PHE A 134 4.55 -4.96 -8.73
N ASP A 135 5.18 -6.05 -8.29
CA ASP A 135 5.65 -7.12 -9.19
C ASP A 135 4.53 -7.86 -9.91
N LEU A 136 3.36 -7.99 -9.28
CA LEU A 136 2.22 -8.76 -9.80
C LEU A 136 1.03 -7.90 -10.22
N LEU A 137 1.13 -6.57 -10.12
CA LEU A 137 0.01 -5.68 -10.41
C LEU A 137 -0.34 -5.69 -11.89
N LYS A 138 -1.57 -6.12 -12.22
CA LYS A 138 -2.07 -6.27 -13.59
C LYS A 138 -3.00 -5.15 -14.02
N ALA A 139 -3.81 -4.64 -13.09
CA ALA A 139 -4.81 -3.64 -13.42
C ALA A 139 -4.99 -2.62 -12.29
N ILE A 140 -5.17 -1.38 -12.69
CA ILE A 140 -5.64 -0.27 -11.87
C ILE A 140 -6.86 0.28 -12.59
N GLU A 141 -8.05 0.23 -11.98
CA GLU A 141 -9.27 0.71 -12.65
C GLU A 141 -9.37 2.23 -12.68
N GLY A 142 -8.76 2.92 -11.72
CA GLY A 142 -8.70 4.37 -11.64
C GLY A 142 -7.37 4.95 -12.11
N ASP A 143 -6.96 6.04 -11.45
CA ASP A 143 -5.73 6.77 -11.74
C ASP A 143 -4.50 6.12 -11.10
N PHE A 144 -3.36 6.23 -11.78
CA PHE A 144 -2.06 5.90 -11.22
C PHE A 144 -1.18 7.15 -11.22
N VAL A 145 -1.04 7.76 -10.06
CA VAL A 145 -0.29 9.00 -9.88
C VAL A 145 0.84 8.80 -8.87
N ILE A 146 2.06 9.04 -9.30
CA ILE A 146 3.25 9.06 -8.45
C ILE A 146 3.90 10.44 -8.58
N SER A 147 4.02 11.14 -7.46
CA SER A 147 4.72 12.40 -7.37
C SER A 147 5.76 12.33 -6.24
N SER A 148 7.04 12.25 -6.62
CA SER A 148 8.16 12.21 -5.68
C SER A 148 9.37 12.87 -6.27
N SER A 149 9.94 13.83 -5.54
CA SER A 149 11.17 14.54 -5.96
C SER A 149 12.42 13.66 -5.91
N THR A 150 12.35 12.48 -5.29
CA THR A 150 13.49 11.55 -5.15
C THR A 150 13.27 10.21 -5.85
N LEU A 151 12.19 10.06 -6.63
CA LEU A 151 11.88 8.82 -7.31
C LEU A 151 13.04 8.36 -8.22
N ALA A 152 13.60 7.20 -7.93
CA ALA A 152 14.71 6.60 -8.66
C ALA A 152 14.31 5.35 -9.44
N THR A 153 13.35 4.57 -8.92
CA THR A 153 12.93 3.29 -9.53
C THR A 153 11.42 3.17 -9.50
N LEU A 154 10.85 2.81 -10.66
CA LEU A 154 9.47 2.40 -10.81
C LEU A 154 9.42 1.08 -11.58
N GLN A 155 8.91 0.04 -10.91
CA GLN A 155 8.80 -1.32 -11.46
C GLN A 155 7.37 -1.84 -11.32
N ILE A 156 6.70 -2.02 -12.45
CA ILE A 156 5.33 -2.57 -12.56
C ILE A 156 5.25 -3.48 -13.81
N PRO A 157 6.05 -4.57 -13.83
CA PRO A 157 6.31 -5.35 -15.05
C PRO A 157 5.08 -6.06 -15.63
N GLU A 158 4.07 -6.32 -14.81
CA GLU A 158 2.86 -7.05 -15.21
C GLU A 158 1.65 -6.15 -15.51
N LEU A 159 1.80 -4.81 -15.40
CA LEU A 159 0.68 -3.88 -15.57
C LEU A 159 0.19 -3.89 -17.02
N ILE A 160 -1.09 -4.24 -17.22
CA ILE A 160 -1.74 -4.34 -18.52
C ILE A 160 -2.68 -3.16 -18.76
N ASN A 161 -3.34 -2.68 -17.68
CA ASN A 161 -4.38 -1.66 -17.80
C ASN A 161 -4.31 -0.62 -16.67
N VAL A 162 -4.47 0.64 -17.06
CA VAL A 162 -4.79 1.77 -16.18
C VAL A 162 -6.03 2.43 -16.75
N GLY A 163 -7.14 2.38 -16.01
CA GLY A 163 -8.44 2.88 -16.47
C GLY A 163 -8.53 4.40 -16.50
N GLY A 164 -7.77 5.08 -15.66
CA GLY A 164 -7.71 6.53 -15.56
C GLY A 164 -6.39 7.13 -16.07
N ALA A 165 -5.96 8.21 -15.44
CA ALA A 165 -4.72 8.90 -15.79
C ALA A 165 -3.49 8.12 -15.29
N LEU A 166 -2.43 8.10 -16.10
CA LEU A 166 -1.10 7.63 -15.70
C LEU A 166 -0.15 8.82 -15.64
N ASN A 167 0.13 9.29 -14.44
CA ASN A 167 0.97 10.47 -14.20
C ASN A 167 2.16 10.11 -13.28
N ILE A 168 3.36 10.33 -13.76
CA ILE A 168 4.59 10.08 -13.01
C ILE A 168 5.41 11.37 -13.00
N PHE A 169 5.50 11.98 -11.83
CA PHE A 169 6.26 13.19 -11.60
C PHE A 169 7.49 12.86 -10.76
N GLY A 170 8.63 12.77 -11.39
CA GLY A 170 9.93 12.62 -10.75
C GLY A 170 10.75 13.88 -10.96
N MET A 171 10.75 14.80 -10.02
CA MET A 171 11.42 16.11 -10.12
C MET A 171 12.75 16.16 -9.35
N GLY A 172 13.39 15.02 -9.12
CA GLY A 172 14.67 14.97 -8.41
C GLY A 172 15.85 15.40 -9.28
N LYS A 173 16.96 15.77 -8.62
CA LYS A 173 18.26 16.02 -9.28
C LYS A 173 18.86 14.75 -9.92
N GLY A 174 18.19 13.59 -9.77
CA GLY A 174 18.53 12.33 -10.41
C GLY A 174 17.42 11.92 -11.35
N ALA A 175 17.76 11.60 -12.59
CA ALA A 175 16.81 10.96 -13.50
C ALA A 175 16.30 9.65 -12.90
N ILE A 176 15.05 9.29 -13.19
CA ILE A 176 14.56 7.94 -12.89
C ILE A 176 15.54 6.96 -13.54
N SER A 177 16.25 6.18 -12.72
CA SER A 177 17.32 5.30 -13.19
C SER A 177 16.77 3.98 -13.75
N THR A 178 15.58 3.59 -13.28
CA THR A 178 14.94 2.34 -13.69
C THR A 178 13.45 2.54 -13.85
N LEU A 179 12.96 2.31 -15.06
CA LEU A 179 11.54 2.35 -15.40
C LEU A 179 11.22 1.04 -16.13
N VAL A 180 10.42 0.19 -15.47
CA VAL A 180 10.01 -1.10 -16.03
C VAL A 180 8.49 -1.10 -16.20
N PHE A 181 8.05 -1.04 -17.43
CA PHE A 181 6.67 -1.27 -17.82
C PHE A 181 6.55 -2.56 -18.61
N PRO A 182 5.37 -3.18 -18.64
CA PRO A 182 5.12 -4.32 -19.49
C PRO A 182 5.32 -3.94 -20.97
N LYS A 183 5.65 -4.93 -21.78
CA LYS A 183 5.64 -4.75 -23.24
C LYS A 183 4.19 -4.48 -23.65
N VAL A 184 3.89 -3.26 -24.02
CA VAL A 184 2.60 -2.90 -24.63
C VAL A 184 2.48 -3.72 -25.90
N GLN A 185 1.50 -4.62 -25.96
CA GLN A 185 1.13 -5.27 -27.21
C GLN A 185 0.27 -4.26 -27.99
N THR A 186 0.80 -3.79 -29.11
CA THR A 186 0.07 -2.98 -30.11
C THR A 186 -0.84 -3.88 -30.93
#